data_630b4f0d1191c1346f524e6750ef839d
#
_entry.id   630b4f0d1191c1346f524e6750ef839d
#
_cell.length_a   1.000
_cell.length_b   1.000
_cell.length_c   1.000
_cell.angle_alpha   90.00
_cell.angle_beta   90.00
_cell.angle_gamma   90.00
#
_symmetry.space_group_name_H-M   'P 1'
#
loop_
_entity.id
_entity.type
_entity.pdbx_description
1 polymer ?
#
loop_
_entity_poly.entity_id
_entity_poly.type
_entity_poly.pdbx_seq_one_letter_code
_entity_poly.pdbx_strand_id
1 'polypeptide(L)'
;GSFSLQKGDFLVLACALGFTVHILVIDHFSPLVDGVKMSCIQFLVSGTISLICMTIFEEPHIAQILAAWKPILYAGVMSCGMGYTLQIVGQKGVNPASASLILSLESSISVLAGWLILGQKLTGREILGCVLMFSAIVLAQVPDVILSRKTGER
;
A
#
# COMPACT_ATOMS: atom_id res chain seq x y z
N GLY A 1 22.72 19.99 -3.84
CA GLY A 1 21.47 19.85 -3.14
C GLY A 1 21.70 19.30 -1.74
N SER A 2 21.47 20.10 -0.70
CA SER A 2 21.55 19.68 0.68
C SER A 2 20.43 18.65 0.97
N PHE A 3 20.79 17.51 1.52
CA PHE A 3 19.84 16.57 2.14
C PHE A 3 19.29 17.25 3.41
N SER A 4 18.18 17.95 3.29
CA SER A 4 17.44 18.43 4.47
C SER A 4 16.26 17.50 4.70
N LEU A 5 16.31 16.71 5.77
CA LEU A 5 15.19 15.92 6.24
C LEU A 5 14.06 16.89 6.63
N GLN A 6 12.95 16.79 5.94
CA GLN A 6 11.75 17.57 6.23
C GLN A 6 10.86 16.81 7.24
N LYS A 7 9.98 17.53 7.94
CA LYS A 7 9.01 16.89 8.85
C LYS A 7 8.19 15.79 8.15
N GLY A 8 7.92 15.96 6.85
CA GLY A 8 7.22 14.96 6.04
C GLY A 8 7.98 13.63 5.93
N ASP A 9 9.31 13.65 5.87
CA ASP A 9 10.12 12.43 5.75
C ASP A 9 9.99 11.54 6.99
N PHE A 10 9.90 12.16 8.19
CA PHE A 10 9.63 11.43 9.44
C PHE A 10 8.24 10.81 9.47
N LEU A 11 7.23 11.51 8.94
CA LEU A 11 5.87 10.97 8.85
C LEU A 11 5.80 9.80 7.88
N VAL A 12 6.46 9.89 6.74
CA VAL A 12 6.56 8.78 5.77
C VAL A 12 7.27 7.58 6.38
N LEU A 13 8.36 7.80 7.14
CA LEU A 13 9.06 6.72 7.84
C LEU A 13 8.17 6.05 8.89
N ALA A 14 7.46 6.85 9.69
CA ALA A 14 6.52 6.33 10.68
C ALA A 14 5.38 5.54 10.01
N CYS A 15 4.87 6.01 8.88
CA CYS A 15 3.87 5.31 8.07
C CYS A 15 4.41 3.97 7.55
N ALA A 16 5.67 3.92 7.08
CA ALA A 16 6.30 2.70 6.61
C ALA A 16 6.45 1.65 7.74
N LEU A 17 6.82 2.08 8.95
CA LEU A 17 6.85 1.20 10.11
C LEU A 17 5.46 0.67 10.47
N GLY A 18 4.43 1.54 10.47
CA GLY A 18 3.05 1.14 10.70
C GLY A 18 2.56 0.14 9.65
N PHE A 19 2.90 0.35 8.39
CA PHE A 19 2.54 -0.56 7.29
C PHE A 19 3.25 -1.91 7.41
N THR A 20 4.50 -1.93 7.88
CA THR A 20 5.23 -3.18 8.17
C THR A 20 4.51 -4.00 9.23
N VAL A 21 4.10 -3.37 10.34
CA VAL A 21 3.30 -4.02 11.38
C VAL A 21 1.98 -4.54 10.81
N HIS A 22 1.32 -3.75 9.97
CA HIS A 22 0.07 -4.14 9.31
C HIS A 22 0.23 -5.41 8.46
N ILE A 23 1.28 -5.50 7.64
CA ILE A 23 1.57 -6.71 6.83
C ILE A 23 1.79 -7.93 7.72
N LEU A 24 2.56 -7.80 8.81
CA LEU A 24 2.81 -8.90 9.74
C LEU A 24 1.55 -9.36 10.48
N VAL A 25 0.67 -8.42 10.86
CA VAL A 25 -0.62 -8.73 11.46
C VAL A 25 -1.51 -9.49 10.47
N ILE A 26 -1.57 -9.05 9.21
CA ILE A 26 -2.32 -9.76 8.17
C ILE A 26 -1.74 -11.18 7.99
N ASP A 27 -0.44 -11.33 7.88
CA ASP A 27 0.20 -12.63 7.72
C ASP A 27 -0.17 -13.60 8.85
N HIS A 28 -0.12 -13.11 10.09
CA HIS A 28 -0.45 -13.91 11.27
C HIS A 28 -1.92 -14.32 11.32
N PHE A 29 -2.85 -13.41 11.01
CA PHE A 29 -4.29 -13.65 11.20
C PHE A 29 -5.00 -14.17 9.94
N SER A 30 -4.47 -13.92 8.74
CA SER A 30 -5.13 -14.33 7.48
C SER A 30 -5.38 -15.84 7.33
N PRO A 31 -4.57 -16.75 7.88
CA PRO A 31 -4.88 -18.17 7.89
C PRO A 31 -6.03 -18.56 8.82
N LEU A 32 -6.24 -17.75 9.88
CA LEU A 32 -7.18 -18.06 10.97
C LEU A 32 -8.59 -17.55 10.73
N VAL A 33 -8.73 -16.51 9.90
CA VAL A 33 -10.00 -15.81 9.66
C VAL A 33 -10.26 -15.61 8.18
N ASP A 34 -11.52 -15.35 7.85
CA ASP A 34 -11.91 -14.96 6.51
C ASP A 34 -11.37 -13.55 6.19
N GLY A 35 -10.63 -13.42 5.07
CA GLY A 35 -9.98 -12.18 4.68
C GLY A 35 -10.94 -11.01 4.47
N VAL A 36 -12.16 -11.28 3.97
CA VAL A 36 -13.19 -10.25 3.78
C VAL A 36 -13.72 -9.74 5.12
N LYS A 37 -13.98 -10.64 6.08
CA LYS A 37 -14.42 -10.27 7.43
C LYS A 37 -13.33 -9.46 8.15
N MET A 38 -12.08 -9.89 8.04
CA MET A 38 -10.93 -9.16 8.58
C MET A 38 -10.84 -7.75 8.01
N SER A 39 -10.97 -7.61 6.70
CA SER A 39 -11.01 -6.32 6.00
C SER A 39 -12.11 -5.40 6.52
N CYS A 40 -13.35 -5.91 6.64
CA CYS A 40 -14.48 -5.15 7.15
C CYS A 40 -14.24 -4.62 8.57
N ILE A 41 -13.70 -5.45 9.46
CA ILE A 41 -13.38 -5.04 10.84
C ILE A 41 -12.30 -3.97 10.84
N GLN A 42 -11.24 -4.13 10.06
CA GLN A 42 -10.17 -3.15 9.95
C GLN A 42 -10.68 -1.78 9.46
N PHE A 43 -11.53 -1.76 8.44
CA PHE A 43 -12.12 -0.52 7.93
C PHE A 43 -13.05 0.14 8.93
N LEU A 44 -13.83 -0.65 9.67
CA LEU A 44 -14.72 -0.12 10.69
C LEU A 44 -13.93 0.53 11.83
N VAL A 45 -12.89 -0.12 12.32
CA VAL A 45 -12.01 0.41 13.37
C VAL A 45 -11.25 1.63 12.87
N SER A 46 -10.59 1.54 11.72
CA SER A 46 -9.81 2.65 11.14
C SER A 46 -10.70 3.85 10.82
N GLY A 47 -11.86 3.62 10.22
CA GLY A 47 -12.83 4.66 9.89
C GLY A 47 -13.37 5.37 11.14
N THR A 48 -13.63 4.61 12.21
CA THR A 48 -14.10 5.19 13.48
C THR A 48 -13.01 6.05 14.11
N ILE A 49 -11.76 5.56 14.16
CA ILE A 49 -10.63 6.34 14.68
C ILE A 49 -10.41 7.60 13.85
N SER A 50 -10.44 7.49 12.51
CA SER A 50 -10.28 8.63 11.61
C SER A 50 -11.39 9.67 11.80
N LEU A 51 -12.63 9.22 11.99
CA LEU A 51 -13.76 10.12 12.25
C LEU A 51 -13.58 10.88 13.58
N ILE A 52 -13.14 10.20 14.63
CA ILE A 52 -12.84 10.82 15.92
C ILE A 52 -11.68 11.83 15.78
N CYS A 53 -10.61 11.45 15.11
CA CYS A 53 -9.48 12.36 14.88
C CYS A 53 -9.89 13.60 14.08
N MET A 54 -10.69 13.43 13.03
CA MET A 54 -11.23 14.53 12.23
C MET A 54 -12.02 15.52 13.09
N THR A 55 -12.86 15.03 13.98
CA THR A 55 -13.69 15.92 14.84
C THR A 55 -12.88 16.63 15.93
N ILE A 56 -11.73 16.09 16.33
CA ILE A 56 -10.88 16.68 17.38
C ILE A 56 -9.84 17.65 16.79
N PHE A 57 -9.24 17.31 15.64
CA PHE A 57 -8.08 18.02 15.09
C PHE A 57 -8.41 18.90 13.90
N GLU A 58 -9.57 18.73 13.28
CA GLU A 58 -9.95 19.43 12.07
C GLU A 58 -11.34 20.11 12.23
N GLU A 59 -11.58 21.17 11.45
CA GLU A 59 -12.88 21.79 11.31
C GLU A 59 -13.54 21.31 10.01
N PRO A 60 -14.30 20.21 10.01
CA PRO A 60 -14.83 19.64 8.78
C PRO A 60 -15.92 20.51 8.17
N HIS A 61 -15.68 21.03 6.98
CA HIS A 61 -16.68 21.75 6.19
C HIS A 61 -17.54 20.77 5.39
N ILE A 62 -18.72 20.44 5.88
CA ILE A 62 -19.64 19.48 5.27
C ILE A 62 -19.93 19.80 3.80
N ALA A 63 -20.05 21.10 3.45
CA ALA A 63 -20.27 21.53 2.08
C ALA A 63 -19.13 21.10 1.13
N GLN A 64 -17.87 21.17 1.57
CA GLN A 64 -16.72 20.75 0.78
C GLN A 64 -16.65 19.23 0.65
N ILE A 65 -16.98 18.49 1.71
CA ILE A 65 -17.05 17.03 1.71
C ILE A 65 -18.12 16.57 0.71
N LEU A 66 -19.30 17.19 0.74
CA LEU A 66 -20.37 16.89 -0.20
C LEU A 66 -20.02 17.27 -1.65
N ALA A 67 -19.27 18.35 -1.87
CA ALA A 67 -18.79 18.71 -3.21
C ALA A 67 -17.79 17.68 -3.76
N ALA A 68 -17.02 17.02 -2.89
CA ALA A 68 -16.02 16.00 -3.22
C ALA A 68 -16.55 14.56 -3.13
N TRP A 69 -17.86 14.33 -3.15
CA TRP A 69 -18.46 13.00 -2.94
C TRP A 69 -17.98 11.94 -3.94
N LYS A 70 -17.78 12.32 -5.22
CA LYS A 70 -17.34 11.39 -6.26
C LYS A 70 -15.94 10.82 -5.99
N PRO A 71 -14.87 11.64 -5.78
CA PRO A 71 -13.55 11.12 -5.44
C PRO A 71 -13.53 10.40 -4.09
N ILE A 72 -14.34 10.83 -3.11
CA ILE A 72 -14.44 10.14 -1.81
C ILE A 72 -15.05 8.75 -1.99
N LEU A 73 -16.14 8.64 -2.76
CA LEU A 73 -16.77 7.34 -3.04
C LEU A 73 -15.80 6.40 -3.81
N TYR A 74 -15.10 6.94 -4.82
CA TYR A 74 -14.11 6.17 -5.55
C TYR A 74 -12.97 5.67 -4.64
N ALA A 75 -12.39 6.54 -3.84
CA ALA A 75 -11.34 6.19 -2.90
C ALA A 75 -11.82 5.16 -1.85
N GLY A 76 -13.02 5.35 -1.29
CA GLY A 76 -13.58 4.44 -0.29
C GLY A 76 -13.90 3.05 -0.84
N VAL A 77 -14.56 2.98 -1.99
CA VAL A 77 -15.01 1.69 -2.56
C VAL A 77 -13.90 1.01 -3.34
N MET A 78 -13.27 1.70 -4.29
CA MET A 78 -12.30 1.07 -5.20
C MET A 78 -10.94 0.93 -4.55
N SER A 79 -10.39 1.99 -3.99
CA SER A 79 -9.04 1.97 -3.43
C SER A 79 -9.01 1.26 -2.08
N CYS A 80 -9.80 1.72 -1.11
CA CYS A 80 -9.83 1.08 0.21
C CYS A 80 -10.60 -0.24 0.18
N GLY A 81 -11.87 -0.24 -0.20
CA GLY A 81 -12.73 -1.42 -0.13
C GLY A 81 -12.19 -2.59 -0.94
N MET A 82 -12.01 -2.42 -2.23
CA MET A 82 -11.54 -3.49 -3.11
C MET A 82 -10.03 -3.70 -2.98
N GLY A 83 -9.22 -2.65 -3.03
CA GLY A 83 -7.76 -2.75 -3.04
C GLY A 83 -7.22 -3.48 -1.80
N TYR A 84 -7.54 -3.00 -0.61
CA TYR A 84 -7.06 -3.65 0.63
C TYR A 84 -7.69 -5.03 0.88
N THR A 85 -8.95 -5.24 0.49
CA THR A 85 -9.55 -6.57 0.61
C THR A 85 -8.83 -7.58 -0.28
N LEU A 86 -8.54 -7.21 -1.53
CA LEU A 86 -7.76 -8.04 -2.45
C LEU A 86 -6.33 -8.26 -1.95
N GLN A 87 -5.72 -7.25 -1.31
CA GLN A 87 -4.41 -7.38 -0.68
C GLN A 87 -4.44 -8.44 0.42
N ILE A 88 -5.41 -8.40 1.34
CA ILE A 88 -5.52 -9.37 2.43
C ILE A 88 -5.74 -10.79 1.89
N VAL A 89 -6.62 -10.94 0.92
CA VAL A 89 -6.89 -12.24 0.29
C VAL A 89 -5.67 -12.76 -0.47
N GLY A 90 -5.00 -11.88 -1.22
CA GLY A 90 -3.83 -12.24 -2.02
C GLY A 90 -2.56 -12.50 -1.19
N GLN A 91 -2.47 -11.92 0.01
CA GLN A 91 -1.34 -12.12 0.92
C GLN A 91 -1.43 -13.46 1.67
N LYS A 92 -2.59 -14.11 1.68
CA LYS A 92 -2.78 -15.38 2.39
C LYS A 92 -1.86 -16.47 1.86
N GLY A 93 -0.98 -16.99 2.72
CA GLY A 93 -0.03 -18.05 2.37
C GLY A 93 1.22 -17.57 1.60
N VAL A 94 1.39 -16.26 1.43
CA VAL A 94 2.57 -15.66 0.80
C VAL A 94 3.51 -15.16 1.89
N ASN A 95 4.82 -15.38 1.70
CA ASN A 95 5.83 -14.87 2.63
C ASN A 95 5.71 -13.33 2.76
N PRO A 96 5.69 -12.75 3.99
CA PRO A 96 5.55 -11.31 4.20
C PRO A 96 6.57 -10.46 3.46
N ALA A 97 7.81 -10.93 3.33
CA ALA A 97 8.85 -10.22 2.59
C ALA A 97 8.52 -10.15 1.09
N SER A 98 8.07 -11.27 0.49
CA SER A 98 7.63 -11.30 -0.91
C SER A 98 6.38 -10.45 -1.13
N ALA A 99 5.42 -10.49 -0.20
CA ALA A 99 4.23 -9.64 -0.24
C ALA A 99 4.58 -8.15 -0.22
N SER A 100 5.47 -7.72 0.67
CA SER A 100 5.89 -6.31 0.75
C SER A 100 6.62 -5.83 -0.52
N LEU A 101 7.41 -6.70 -1.14
CA LEU A 101 8.09 -6.39 -2.41
C LEU A 101 7.09 -6.24 -3.57
N ILE A 102 6.09 -7.13 -3.65
CA ILE A 102 5.04 -7.04 -4.68
C ILE A 102 4.22 -5.75 -4.48
N LEU A 103 3.86 -5.42 -3.23
CA LEU A 103 3.15 -4.18 -2.91
C LEU A 103 3.98 -2.94 -3.26
N SER A 104 5.30 -3.01 -3.15
CA SER A 104 6.18 -1.90 -3.56
C SER A 104 6.13 -1.60 -5.07
N LEU A 105 5.69 -2.56 -5.91
CA LEU A 105 5.44 -2.32 -7.34
C LEU A 105 4.33 -1.27 -7.57
N GLU A 106 3.40 -1.13 -6.64
CA GLU A 106 2.32 -0.14 -6.72
C GLU A 106 2.88 1.26 -6.94
N SER A 107 3.94 1.63 -6.23
CA SER A 107 4.56 2.95 -6.36
C SER A 107 5.16 3.17 -7.76
N SER A 108 5.84 2.17 -8.32
CA SER A 108 6.40 2.25 -9.68
C SER A 108 5.29 2.31 -10.73
N ILE A 109 4.23 1.53 -10.58
CA ILE A 109 3.07 1.54 -11.47
C ILE A 109 2.34 2.89 -11.38
N SER A 110 2.20 3.46 -10.17
CA SER A 110 1.58 4.78 -9.98
C SER A 110 2.34 5.90 -10.70
N VAL A 111 3.68 5.89 -10.65
CA VAL A 111 4.50 6.85 -11.39
C VAL A 111 4.32 6.69 -12.90
N LEU A 112 4.33 5.46 -13.41
CA LEU A 112 4.08 5.18 -14.84
C LEU A 112 2.67 5.58 -15.28
N ALA A 113 1.66 5.31 -14.46
CA ALA A 113 0.28 5.70 -14.71
C ALA A 113 0.13 7.24 -14.70
N GLY A 114 0.76 7.93 -13.77
CA GLY A 114 0.81 9.39 -13.72
C GLY A 114 1.42 10.01 -14.97
N TRP A 115 2.50 9.42 -15.47
CA TRP A 115 3.11 9.82 -16.74
C TRP A 115 2.17 9.59 -17.93
N LEU A 116 1.58 8.40 -18.03
CA LEU A 116 0.79 7.99 -19.20
C LEU A 116 -0.60 8.65 -19.23
N ILE A 117 -1.29 8.72 -18.08
CA ILE A 117 -2.69 9.17 -17.98
C ILE A 117 -2.77 10.67 -17.74
N LEU A 118 -1.90 11.21 -16.87
CA LEU A 118 -1.93 12.63 -16.49
C LEU A 118 -0.93 13.48 -17.27
N GLY A 119 -0.12 12.87 -18.15
CA GLY A 119 0.90 13.59 -18.94
C GLY A 119 2.00 14.23 -18.07
N GLN A 120 2.21 13.71 -16.86
CA GLN A 120 3.26 14.22 -15.97
C GLN A 120 4.64 13.97 -16.56
N LYS A 121 5.51 14.97 -16.48
CA LYS A 121 6.90 14.82 -16.94
C LYS A 121 7.71 14.10 -15.87
N LEU A 122 8.20 12.91 -16.18
CA LEU A 122 9.11 12.20 -15.32
C LEU A 122 10.50 12.82 -15.35
N THR A 123 11.05 13.08 -14.19
CA THR A 123 12.46 13.49 -14.06
C THR A 123 13.38 12.29 -14.18
N GLY A 124 14.62 12.49 -14.58
CA GLY A 124 15.60 11.40 -14.67
C GLY A 124 15.82 10.66 -13.34
N ARG A 125 15.62 11.34 -12.20
CA ARG A 125 15.69 10.72 -10.86
C ARG A 125 14.53 9.77 -10.59
N GLU A 126 13.33 10.14 -11.00
CA GLU A 126 12.13 9.29 -10.85
C GLU A 126 12.24 8.03 -11.71
N ILE A 127 12.70 8.18 -12.96
CA ILE A 127 12.95 7.03 -13.85
C ILE A 127 14.00 6.11 -13.24
N LEU A 128 15.11 6.65 -12.75
CA LEU A 128 16.16 5.85 -12.10
C LEU A 128 15.62 5.13 -10.86
N GLY A 129 14.83 5.80 -10.03
CA GLY A 129 14.17 5.22 -8.85
C GLY A 129 13.27 4.05 -9.22
N CYS A 130 12.43 4.19 -10.24
CA CYS A 130 11.55 3.12 -10.73
C CYS A 130 12.36 1.92 -11.25
N VAL A 131 13.42 2.15 -12.02
CA VAL A 131 14.27 1.08 -12.56
C VAL A 131 14.98 0.33 -11.43
N LEU A 132 15.53 1.04 -10.44
CA LEU A 132 16.19 0.43 -9.29
C LEU A 132 15.21 -0.39 -8.45
N MET A 133 14.02 0.14 -8.18
CA MET A 133 12.98 -0.55 -7.43
C MET A 133 12.53 -1.82 -8.16
N PHE A 134 12.22 -1.72 -9.45
CA PHE A 134 11.82 -2.88 -10.26
C PHE A 134 12.91 -3.95 -10.29
N SER A 135 14.17 -3.55 -10.49
CA SER A 135 15.31 -4.46 -10.48
C SER A 135 15.48 -5.16 -9.13
N ALA A 136 15.33 -4.42 -8.02
CA ALA A 136 15.42 -4.99 -6.68
C ALA A 136 14.31 -6.02 -6.42
N ILE A 137 13.07 -5.75 -6.86
CA ILE A 137 11.94 -6.69 -6.72
C ILE A 137 12.19 -7.97 -7.52
N VAL A 138 12.63 -7.84 -8.77
CA VAL A 138 12.96 -9.00 -9.61
C VAL A 138 14.09 -9.83 -8.97
N LEU A 139 15.16 -9.19 -8.54
CA LEU A 139 16.30 -9.87 -7.89
C LEU A 139 15.90 -10.58 -6.59
N ALA A 140 15.02 -9.99 -5.80
CA ALA A 140 14.56 -10.59 -4.55
C ALA A 140 13.66 -11.82 -4.75
N GLN A 141 12.96 -11.91 -5.87
CA GLN A 141 12.09 -13.06 -6.18
C GLN A 141 12.81 -14.22 -6.85
N VAL A 142 13.98 -14.00 -7.44
CA VAL A 142 14.77 -15.04 -8.11
C VAL A 142 15.14 -16.21 -7.17
N PRO A 143 15.58 -15.99 -5.91
CA PRO A 143 15.90 -17.09 -5.00
C PRO A 143 14.70 -17.98 -4.68
N ASP A 144 13.52 -17.40 -4.47
CA ASP A 144 12.31 -18.15 -4.13
C ASP A 144 11.84 -19.05 -5.29
N VAL A 145 11.96 -18.57 -6.52
CA VAL A 145 11.65 -19.35 -7.73
C VAL A 145 12.63 -20.51 -7.94
N ILE A 146 13.91 -20.29 -7.63
CA ILE A 146 14.95 -21.34 -7.75
C ILE A 146 14.77 -22.39 -6.65
N LEU A 147 14.46 -21.98 -5.43
CA LEU A 147 14.24 -22.87 -4.31
C LEU A 147 12.97 -23.72 -4.48
N SER A 148 11.86 -23.13 -4.97
CA SER A 148 10.61 -23.85 -5.22
C SER A 148 10.78 -24.89 -6.34
N ARG A 149 11.59 -24.64 -7.37
CA ARG A 149 11.93 -25.63 -8.39
C ARG A 149 12.71 -26.83 -7.82
N LYS A 150 13.62 -26.60 -6.88
CA LYS A 150 14.40 -27.68 -6.23
C LYS A 150 13.57 -28.53 -5.28
N THR A 151 12.53 -27.98 -4.67
CA THR A 151 11.68 -28.71 -3.70
C THR A 151 10.53 -29.45 -4.39
N GLY A 152 10.14 -29.06 -5.59
CA GLY A 152 9.09 -29.72 -6.38
C GLY A 152 9.54 -30.95 -7.20
N GLU A 153 10.84 -31.28 -7.16
CA GLU A 153 11.40 -32.47 -7.82
C GLU A 153 11.65 -33.66 -6.87
N ARG A 154 10.95 -33.71 -5.73
CA ARG A 154 10.95 -34.90 -4.86
C ARG A 154 9.56 -35.42 -4.56
#